data_c0dd318e0524695ec5e24753952c7bb4
#
_entry.id   c0dd318e0524695ec5e24753952c7bb4
#
_cell.length_a   1.000
_cell.length_b   1.000
_cell.length_c   1.000
_cell.angle_alpha   90.00
_cell.angle_beta   90.00
_cell.angle_gamma   90.00
#
_symmetry.space_group_name_H-M   'P 1'
#
loop_
_entity.id
_entity.type
_entity.pdbx_description
1 polymer ?
#
loop_
_entity_poly.entity_id
_entity_poly.type
_entity_poly.pdbx_seq_one_letter_code
_entity_poly.pdbx_strand_id
1 'polypeptide(L)'
;LPQEDLKKLSIRRMSRLFLRISCGFVLLILVWSCGTVPGLQEESVGTFIRVPFVRVLLDECAEGVQADSDGAFALECLRDRQQEVFYSSKPVTVQPVRSLLTVRDFRGDIIRENLNEVNIIPRGQGNRLRFGDRKYRGILSLLPRGEVVRVINIVYLEDYLRGVVPPEIGLRAETELEAVKAQAVAARTYAMAHLKQYEGEPYDMKSSIIDQLYEGASGENDLSNRAIDETSGQVIMHQDQMIDAYFHSTCGGRTDDIADVWDRKDVPYLKSVDDHNACSWSKYFTWQEVFTEEQLRGRIEHYLASDRGRDLRIGIITDITVGERTAGGRVRRLLVRTDRDVFKFEKDRIRWVIGRTSNPDLILPSDRFDVELERDADQNIVRIVFRGQGYGHGVGMCQCGAIGHSRNGWAFDRILKHYYANVDVRKLY
;
A
#
# COMPACT_ATOMS: atom_id res chain seq x y z
N LEU A 1 1.73 13.71 -2.29
CA LEU A 1 2.05 14.62 -3.41
C LEU A 1 1.67 13.95 -4.73
N PRO A 2 0.91 14.57 -5.63
CA PRO A 2 0.56 13.98 -6.91
C PRO A 2 1.78 13.97 -7.85
N GLN A 3 2.07 12.78 -8.42
CA GLN A 3 3.17 12.54 -9.37
C GLN A 3 2.81 12.88 -10.83
N GLU A 4 2.15 13.98 -11.13
CA GLU A 4 1.76 14.30 -12.53
C GLU A 4 2.51 15.43 -13.22
N ASP A 5 3.44 16.14 -12.59
CA ASP A 5 4.09 17.32 -13.19
C ASP A 5 5.50 17.13 -13.78
N LEU A 6 5.95 15.89 -14.01
CA LEU A 6 7.28 15.62 -14.60
C LEU A 6 7.28 15.03 -16.02
N LYS A 7 6.16 15.07 -16.75
CA LYS A 7 6.10 14.57 -18.15
C LYS A 7 5.89 15.68 -19.20
N LYS A 8 6.64 16.77 -19.16
CA LYS A 8 6.73 17.68 -20.31
C LYS A 8 8.14 18.27 -20.44
N LEU A 9 9.08 17.48 -20.94
CA LEU A 9 10.23 18.02 -21.68
C LEU A 9 11.04 16.85 -22.25
N SER A 10 11.10 16.83 -23.55
CA SER A 10 12.05 16.14 -24.42
C SER A 10 11.49 15.09 -25.37
N ILE A 11 10.80 15.56 -26.39
CA ILE A 11 10.78 14.87 -27.70
C ILE A 11 11.32 15.85 -28.71
N ARG A 12 12.58 15.68 -29.12
CA ARG A 12 13.07 16.13 -30.43
C ARG A 12 14.22 15.28 -30.91
N ARG A 13 13.92 14.54 -31.99
CA ARG A 13 14.77 14.18 -33.13
C ARG A 13 16.04 13.34 -32.90
N MET A 14 16.02 12.12 -33.40
CA MET A 14 16.90 11.87 -34.57
C MET A 14 16.37 10.70 -35.40
N SER A 15 16.18 10.99 -36.68
CA SER A 15 15.79 10.10 -37.75
C SER A 15 17.03 9.58 -38.49
N ARG A 16 16.89 8.36 -39.08
CA ARG A 16 17.59 7.78 -40.23
C ARG A 16 18.96 7.17 -40.00
N LEU A 17 19.06 5.86 -40.17
CA LEU A 17 19.81 5.34 -41.30
C LEU A 17 19.41 3.86 -41.59
N PHE A 18 18.98 3.63 -42.84
CA PHE A 18 18.78 2.30 -43.44
C PHE A 18 20.11 1.66 -43.73
N LEU A 19 20.26 0.34 -43.52
CA LEU A 19 21.08 -0.47 -44.39
C LEU A 19 20.47 -1.88 -44.57
N ARG A 20 20.10 -2.18 -45.82
CA ARG A 20 19.69 -3.50 -46.29
C ARG A 20 20.92 -4.37 -46.47
N ILE A 21 20.89 -5.61 -46.04
CA ILE A 21 21.66 -6.68 -46.67
C ILE A 21 20.75 -7.87 -46.86
N SER A 22 20.45 -8.14 -48.12
CA SER A 22 19.84 -9.37 -48.63
C SER A 22 20.92 -10.40 -48.89
N CYS A 23 20.74 -11.63 -48.47
CA CYS A 23 21.37 -12.79 -49.11
C CYS A 23 20.45 -13.99 -48.94
N GLY A 24 19.99 -14.47 -50.05
CA GLY A 24 19.19 -15.66 -50.19
C GLY A 24 20.04 -16.95 -50.17
N PHE A 25 19.45 -18.02 -49.72
CA PHE A 25 19.87 -19.37 -50.11
C PHE A 25 18.68 -20.34 -50.11
N VAL A 26 18.36 -20.74 -51.33
CA VAL A 26 18.01 -22.07 -51.89
C VAL A 26 17.12 -23.03 -51.06
N LEU A 27 15.98 -23.25 -51.68
CA LEU A 27 15.02 -24.34 -51.50
C LEU A 27 15.66 -25.70 -51.68
N LEU A 28 15.44 -26.63 -50.75
CA LEU A 28 15.51 -28.07 -51.01
C LEU A 28 14.23 -28.72 -50.48
N ILE A 29 13.36 -29.07 -51.45
CA ILE A 29 12.16 -29.86 -51.24
C ILE A 29 12.56 -31.33 -51.12
N LEU A 30 12.28 -31.93 -49.95
CA LEU A 30 12.16 -33.37 -49.83
C LEU A 30 10.74 -33.71 -49.34
N VAL A 31 9.97 -34.14 -50.31
CA VAL A 31 8.67 -34.80 -50.13
C VAL A 31 8.94 -36.19 -49.54
N TRP A 32 8.44 -36.42 -48.31
CA TRP A 32 8.19 -37.79 -47.84
C TRP A 32 6.77 -37.90 -47.31
N SER A 33 6.15 -38.92 -47.78
CA SER A 33 4.75 -39.23 -47.71
C SER A 33 4.26 -39.67 -46.32
N CYS A 34 3.09 -39.20 -46.03
CA CYS A 34 1.96 -39.86 -45.40
C CYS A 34 2.20 -40.85 -44.26
N GLY A 35 1.83 -40.45 -43.10
CA GLY A 35 1.48 -41.29 -41.96
C GLY A 35 0.68 -40.43 -40.97
N THR A 36 -0.65 -40.48 -41.10
CA THR A 36 -1.57 -39.89 -40.11
C THR A 36 -1.42 -40.64 -38.80
N VAL A 37 -0.80 -39.99 -37.81
CA VAL A 37 -0.87 -40.38 -36.41
C VAL A 37 -2.12 -39.74 -35.79
N PRO A 38 -3.05 -40.49 -35.19
CA PRO A 38 -4.22 -39.93 -34.57
C PRO A 38 -3.84 -39.24 -33.27
N GLY A 39 -4.23 -37.96 -33.13
CA GLY A 39 -4.65 -37.34 -31.89
C GLY A 39 -3.67 -37.33 -30.74
N LEU A 40 -2.62 -36.53 -30.79
CA LEU A 40 -2.10 -35.89 -29.59
C LEU A 40 -2.93 -34.61 -29.45
N GLN A 41 -3.89 -34.61 -28.52
CA GLN A 41 -4.43 -33.39 -27.97
C GLN A 41 -3.22 -32.60 -27.42
N GLU A 42 -3.02 -31.39 -27.92
CA GLU A 42 -2.18 -30.43 -27.24
C GLU A 42 -2.81 -30.20 -25.85
N GLU A 43 -2.30 -30.94 -24.85
CA GLU A 43 -2.46 -30.51 -23.47
C GLU A 43 -1.87 -29.11 -23.39
N SER A 44 -2.74 -28.15 -23.16
CA SER A 44 -2.34 -26.79 -22.83
C SER A 44 -1.34 -26.89 -21.67
N VAL A 45 -0.05 -26.67 -21.95
CA VAL A 45 0.97 -26.51 -20.92
C VAL A 45 0.52 -25.30 -20.10
N GLY A 46 -0.16 -25.57 -19.01
CA GLY A 46 -0.60 -24.55 -18.06
C GLY A 46 0.64 -23.74 -17.68
N THR A 47 0.59 -22.46 -17.95
CA THR A 47 1.64 -21.53 -17.54
C THR A 47 1.64 -21.54 -16.01
N PHE A 48 2.54 -22.31 -15.39
CA PHE A 48 2.71 -22.26 -13.94
C PHE A 48 3.17 -20.86 -13.55
N ILE A 49 2.27 -20.05 -13.07
CA ILE A 49 2.61 -18.75 -12.50
C ILE A 49 3.34 -19.05 -11.18
N ARG A 50 4.65 -18.75 -11.14
CA ARG A 50 5.41 -18.84 -9.90
C ARG A 50 4.92 -17.80 -8.92
N VAL A 51 4.80 -18.18 -7.64
CA VAL A 51 4.52 -17.20 -6.56
C VAL A 51 5.52 -16.06 -6.62
N PRO A 52 5.10 -14.82 -6.82
CA PRO A 52 6.03 -13.70 -6.97
C PRO A 52 6.68 -13.33 -5.63
N PHE A 53 7.84 -12.68 -5.71
CA PHE A 53 8.42 -11.94 -4.60
C PHE A 53 7.82 -10.52 -4.56
N VAL A 54 7.69 -10.00 -3.36
CA VAL A 54 7.36 -8.59 -3.08
C VAL A 54 8.57 -7.94 -2.41
N ARG A 55 8.94 -6.75 -2.88
CA ARG A 55 9.99 -5.93 -2.30
C ARG A 55 9.35 -4.81 -1.50
N VAL A 56 9.54 -4.82 -0.20
CA VAL A 56 8.89 -3.88 0.73
C VAL A 56 9.93 -2.94 1.31
N LEU A 57 9.80 -1.64 1.05
CA LEU A 57 10.60 -0.62 1.73
C LEU A 57 10.14 -0.56 3.20
N LEU A 58 11.03 -0.92 4.11
CA LEU A 58 10.79 -0.87 5.55
C LEU A 58 11.15 0.50 6.13
N ASP A 59 12.34 1.01 5.78
CA ASP A 59 12.86 2.27 6.33
C ASP A 59 14.03 2.84 5.51
N GLU A 60 14.40 4.11 5.78
CA GLU A 60 15.61 4.78 5.30
C GLU A 60 16.39 5.32 6.53
N CYS A 61 17.51 4.68 6.88
CA CYS A 61 18.24 4.90 8.13
C CYS A 61 19.52 5.72 7.90
N ALA A 62 19.65 6.90 8.52
CA ALA A 62 20.82 7.76 8.40
C ALA A 62 22.03 7.28 9.22
N GLU A 63 21.79 6.70 10.39
CA GLU A 63 22.88 6.25 11.29
C GLU A 63 23.39 4.83 10.98
N GLY A 64 22.78 4.18 9.97
CA GLY A 64 23.04 2.79 9.63
C GLY A 64 22.02 1.82 10.23
N VAL A 65 22.23 0.54 9.98
CA VAL A 65 21.30 -0.55 10.27
C VAL A 65 22.01 -1.62 11.08
N GLN A 66 21.47 -1.96 12.24
CA GLN A 66 21.83 -3.19 12.93
C GLN A 66 20.95 -4.32 12.45
N ALA A 67 21.54 -5.37 11.92
CA ALA A 67 20.84 -6.54 11.44
C ALA A 67 21.27 -7.79 12.21
N ASP A 68 20.31 -8.64 12.55
CA ASP A 68 20.46 -9.84 13.33
C ASP A 68 19.48 -10.92 12.85
N SER A 69 19.59 -12.12 13.39
CA SER A 69 18.70 -13.26 13.11
C SER A 69 18.50 -14.10 14.37
N ASP A 70 17.41 -14.87 14.40
CA ASP A 70 17.16 -15.87 15.44
C ASP A 70 18.23 -17.00 15.44
N GLY A 71 19.03 -17.12 14.39
CA GLY A 71 20.09 -18.10 14.23
C GLY A 71 21.20 -17.60 13.31
N ALA A 72 21.89 -18.49 12.62
CA ALA A 72 22.91 -18.10 11.66
C ALA A 72 22.28 -17.45 10.41
N PHE A 73 23.01 -16.52 9.80
CA PHE A 73 22.65 -15.90 8.53
C PHE A 73 23.87 -15.74 7.62
N ALA A 74 23.60 -15.60 6.33
CA ALA A 74 24.60 -15.23 5.33
C ALA A 74 24.52 -13.73 5.05
N LEU A 75 25.66 -13.11 4.83
CA LEU A 75 25.85 -11.76 4.33
C LEU A 75 26.37 -11.87 2.91
N GLU A 76 25.55 -11.53 1.93
CA GLU A 76 25.99 -11.36 0.55
C GLU A 76 26.38 -9.91 0.34
N CYS A 77 27.65 -9.66 0.17
CA CYS A 77 28.23 -8.34 -0.04
C CYS A 77 28.53 -8.16 -1.53
N LEU A 78 27.88 -7.18 -2.18
CA LEU A 78 28.04 -6.91 -3.59
C LEU A 78 28.88 -5.65 -3.80
N ARG A 79 29.92 -5.76 -4.64
CA ARG A 79 30.77 -4.66 -5.07
C ARG A 79 31.11 -4.83 -6.55
N ASP A 80 30.75 -3.83 -7.39
CA ASP A 80 31.12 -3.79 -8.82
C ASP A 80 30.83 -5.12 -9.56
N ARG A 81 29.68 -5.75 -9.32
CA ARG A 81 29.23 -7.05 -9.83
C ARG A 81 29.99 -8.27 -9.27
N GLN A 82 30.87 -8.08 -8.32
CA GLN A 82 31.48 -9.17 -7.55
C GLN A 82 30.64 -9.40 -6.30
N GLN A 83 30.42 -10.67 -5.95
CA GLN A 83 29.69 -11.12 -4.78
C GLN A 83 30.61 -11.91 -3.86
N GLU A 84 30.63 -11.52 -2.60
CA GLU A 84 31.30 -12.27 -1.55
C GLU A 84 30.28 -12.66 -0.49
N VAL A 85 30.40 -13.87 0.05
CA VAL A 85 29.46 -14.39 1.07
C VAL A 85 30.19 -14.66 2.38
N PHE A 86 29.68 -14.10 3.45
CA PHE A 86 30.14 -14.31 4.83
C PHE A 86 29.03 -14.93 5.64
N TYR A 87 29.37 -15.62 6.70
CA TYR A 87 28.41 -16.23 7.63
C TYR A 87 28.60 -15.62 9.02
N SER A 88 27.49 -15.32 9.67
CA SER A 88 27.48 -14.82 11.05
C SER A 88 26.33 -15.47 11.83
N SER A 89 26.52 -15.55 13.13
CA SER A 89 25.48 -15.84 14.13
C SER A 89 25.43 -14.73 15.20
N LYS A 90 26.09 -13.61 14.93
CA LYS A 90 26.16 -12.42 15.78
C LYS A 90 25.66 -11.23 14.97
N PRO A 91 25.08 -10.22 15.64
CA PRO A 91 24.65 -9.00 14.97
C PRO A 91 25.76 -8.35 14.14
N VAL A 92 25.39 -7.71 13.05
CA VAL A 92 26.27 -6.89 12.22
C VAL A 92 25.67 -5.49 12.07
N THR A 93 26.54 -4.50 11.86
CA THR A 93 26.12 -3.13 11.59
C THR A 93 26.51 -2.77 10.16
N VAL A 94 25.54 -2.24 9.40
CA VAL A 94 25.75 -1.74 8.04
C VAL A 94 25.53 -0.23 8.03
N GLN A 95 26.55 0.52 7.63
CA GLN A 95 26.55 1.98 7.68
C GLN A 95 26.74 2.57 6.29
N PRO A 96 26.10 3.71 5.97
CA PRO A 96 26.36 4.45 4.75
C PRO A 96 27.68 5.22 4.90
N VAL A 97 28.55 5.11 3.92
CA VAL A 97 29.83 5.86 3.87
C VAL A 97 30.06 6.31 2.42
N ARG A 98 29.99 7.61 2.16
CA ARG A 98 30.23 8.19 0.83
C ARG A 98 29.37 7.53 -0.28
N SER A 99 28.07 7.37 -0.01
CA SER A 99 27.10 6.72 -0.91
C SER A 99 27.38 5.23 -1.23
N LEU A 100 28.15 4.57 -0.40
CA LEU A 100 28.41 3.13 -0.41
C LEU A 100 28.16 2.56 0.99
N LEU A 101 28.22 1.24 1.15
CA LEU A 101 27.99 0.59 2.44
C LEU A 101 29.29 0.02 3.01
N THR A 102 29.39 0.09 4.34
CA THR A 102 30.43 -0.58 5.14
C THR A 102 29.77 -1.51 6.14
N VAL A 103 30.20 -2.77 6.17
CA VAL A 103 29.73 -3.78 7.13
C VAL A 103 30.75 -3.94 8.25
N ARG A 104 30.26 -3.87 9.48
CA ARG A 104 31.03 -4.11 10.69
C ARG A 104 30.48 -5.29 11.48
N ASP A 105 31.34 -6.02 12.14
CA ASP A 105 30.96 -7.07 13.07
C ASP A 105 30.43 -6.50 14.41
N PHE A 106 30.03 -7.39 15.32
CA PHE A 106 29.51 -7.03 16.65
C PHE A 106 30.55 -6.34 17.55
N ARG A 107 31.83 -6.36 17.21
CA ARG A 107 32.94 -5.66 17.91
C ARG A 107 33.23 -4.29 17.31
N GLY A 108 32.66 -4.00 16.13
CA GLY A 108 32.91 -2.78 15.38
C GLY A 108 34.03 -2.91 14.33
N ASP A 109 34.63 -4.10 14.18
CA ASP A 109 35.67 -4.33 13.19
C ASP A 109 35.05 -4.38 11.76
N ILE A 110 35.76 -3.79 10.80
CA ILE A 110 35.28 -3.76 9.41
C ILE A 110 35.41 -5.17 8.80
N ILE A 111 34.29 -5.74 8.39
CA ILE A 111 34.22 -6.98 7.60
C ILE A 111 34.46 -6.67 6.12
N ARG A 112 33.72 -5.67 5.60
CA ARG A 112 33.81 -5.22 4.20
C ARG A 112 33.39 -3.76 4.08
N GLU A 113 33.93 -3.08 3.06
CA GLU A 113 33.63 -1.69 2.75
C GLU A 113 33.50 -1.45 1.24
N ASN A 114 32.99 -0.29 0.88
CA ASN A 114 32.77 0.15 -0.50
C ASN A 114 31.78 -0.77 -1.24
N LEU A 115 30.67 -1.16 -0.59
CA LEU A 115 29.67 -2.06 -1.13
C LEU A 115 28.50 -1.30 -1.76
N ASN A 116 28.01 -1.83 -2.87
CA ASN A 116 26.82 -1.30 -3.56
C ASN A 116 25.54 -1.87 -2.98
N GLU A 117 25.59 -3.07 -2.38
CA GLU A 117 24.45 -3.77 -1.80
C GLU A 117 24.93 -4.78 -0.75
N VAL A 118 24.13 -4.99 0.28
CA VAL A 118 24.32 -6.05 1.28
C VAL A 118 22.99 -6.78 1.47
N ASN A 119 22.97 -8.09 1.17
CA ASN A 119 21.82 -8.95 1.42
C ASN A 119 22.04 -9.81 2.65
N ILE A 120 21.09 -9.80 3.57
CA ILE A 120 21.09 -10.60 4.80
C ILE A 120 20.07 -11.70 4.63
N ILE A 121 20.56 -12.95 4.63
CA ILE A 121 19.77 -14.15 4.29
C ILE A 121 19.78 -15.09 5.50
N PRO A 122 18.60 -15.40 6.08
CA PRO A 122 18.54 -16.31 7.24
C PRO A 122 18.95 -17.73 6.82
N ARG A 123 19.65 -18.43 7.70
CA ARG A 123 20.09 -19.82 7.51
C ARG A 123 19.37 -20.74 8.48
N GLY A 124 18.87 -21.84 7.95
CA GLY A 124 18.07 -22.80 8.71
C GLY A 124 16.57 -22.54 8.67
N GLN A 125 15.81 -23.64 8.78
CA GLN A 125 14.38 -23.61 8.72
C GLN A 125 13.78 -22.83 9.90
N GLY A 126 12.89 -21.94 9.63
CA GLY A 126 12.19 -21.19 10.67
C GLY A 126 12.90 -19.94 11.19
N ASN A 127 14.19 -19.71 10.86
CA ASN A 127 14.90 -18.50 11.27
C ASN A 127 14.28 -17.24 10.67
N ARG A 128 14.23 -16.19 11.50
CA ARG A 128 13.74 -14.86 11.13
C ARG A 128 14.87 -13.84 11.26
N LEU A 129 14.91 -12.90 10.34
CA LEU A 129 15.78 -11.72 10.44
C LEU A 129 15.15 -10.72 11.40
N ARG A 130 15.97 -9.92 12.09
CA ARG A 130 15.54 -8.84 12.97
C ARG A 130 15.99 -7.50 12.40
N PHE A 131 15.07 -6.56 12.37
CA PHE A 131 15.34 -5.16 12.06
C PHE A 131 14.43 -4.28 12.95
N GLY A 132 15.03 -3.39 13.72
CA GLY A 132 14.31 -2.68 14.77
C GLY A 132 13.76 -3.67 15.81
N ASP A 133 12.52 -3.47 16.19
CA ASP A 133 11.76 -4.32 17.13
C ASP A 133 11.00 -5.48 16.46
N ARG A 134 11.12 -5.63 15.14
CA ARG A 134 10.36 -6.59 14.35
C ARG A 134 11.20 -7.71 13.75
N LYS A 135 10.51 -8.82 13.45
CA LYS A 135 11.07 -9.98 12.77
C LYS A 135 10.52 -10.09 11.35
N TYR A 136 11.35 -10.61 10.45
CA TYR A 136 11.01 -10.69 9.02
C TYR A 136 11.36 -12.06 8.44
N ARG A 137 10.49 -12.54 7.54
CA ARG A 137 10.77 -13.65 6.62
C ARG A 137 11.53 -13.14 5.41
N GLY A 138 12.10 -14.05 4.61
CA GLY A 138 12.79 -13.70 3.37
C GLY A 138 14.15 -13.07 3.60
N ILE A 139 14.50 -12.06 2.81
CA ILE A 139 15.82 -11.42 2.74
C ILE A 139 15.66 -9.96 3.15
N LEU A 140 16.64 -9.41 3.89
CA LEU A 140 16.79 -7.96 4.03
C LEU A 140 17.88 -7.49 3.07
N SER A 141 17.50 -6.71 2.05
CA SER A 141 18.40 -6.05 1.12
C SER A 141 18.64 -4.62 1.58
N LEU A 142 19.90 -4.28 1.76
CA LEU A 142 20.37 -2.98 2.22
C LEU A 142 21.05 -2.28 1.07
N LEU A 143 20.53 -1.11 0.69
CA LEU A 143 21.01 -0.31 -0.45
C LEU A 143 21.39 1.09 0.02
N PRO A 144 22.49 1.68 -0.48
CA PRO A 144 22.83 3.06 -0.17
C PRO A 144 21.95 4.02 -0.98
N ARG A 145 21.56 5.14 -0.35
CA ARG A 145 20.93 6.30 -1.01
C ARG A 145 21.51 7.58 -0.41
N GLY A 146 22.60 8.08 -1.00
CA GLY A 146 23.34 9.16 -0.38
C GLY A 146 23.89 8.76 1.00
N GLU A 147 23.49 9.48 2.03
CA GLU A 147 23.94 9.26 3.41
C GLU A 147 22.95 8.41 4.25
N VAL A 148 22.03 7.70 3.58
CA VAL A 148 21.09 6.78 4.28
C VAL A 148 21.21 5.36 3.73
N VAL A 149 20.85 4.38 4.55
CA VAL A 149 20.66 2.98 4.16
C VAL A 149 19.18 2.73 3.96
N ARG A 150 18.78 2.34 2.76
CA ARG A 150 17.46 1.79 2.50
C ARG A 150 17.38 0.34 2.93
N VAL A 151 16.38 0.02 3.73
CA VAL A 151 16.11 -1.34 4.20
C VAL A 151 14.90 -1.88 3.44
N ILE A 152 15.12 -2.91 2.63
CA ILE A 152 14.10 -3.52 1.80
C ILE A 152 13.95 -5.00 2.19
N ASN A 153 12.74 -5.41 2.53
CA ASN A 153 12.44 -6.82 2.74
C ASN A 153 11.98 -7.46 1.43
N ILE A 154 12.69 -8.49 0.96
CA ILE A 154 12.34 -9.29 -0.22
C ILE A 154 11.76 -10.60 0.29
N VAL A 155 10.48 -10.81 0.01
CA VAL A 155 9.71 -11.90 0.61
C VAL A 155 8.72 -12.51 -0.39
N TYR A 156 8.45 -13.81 -0.31
CA TYR A 156 7.37 -14.43 -1.10
C TYR A 156 6.02 -13.81 -0.76
N LEU A 157 5.16 -13.66 -1.77
CA LEU A 157 3.85 -13.00 -1.63
C LEU A 157 3.00 -13.59 -0.49
N GLU A 158 2.91 -14.91 -0.36
CA GLU A 158 2.13 -15.52 0.72
C GLU A 158 2.74 -15.25 2.10
N ASP A 159 4.05 -15.22 2.23
CA ASP A 159 4.74 -14.82 3.45
C ASP A 159 4.61 -13.30 3.74
N TYR A 160 4.56 -12.46 2.70
CA TYR A 160 4.23 -11.04 2.82
C TYR A 160 2.85 -10.84 3.42
N LEU A 161 1.84 -11.58 2.93
CA LEU A 161 0.47 -11.49 3.43
C LEU A 161 0.34 -11.87 4.91
N ARG A 162 1.18 -12.78 5.43
CA ARG A 162 1.20 -13.11 6.87
C ARG A 162 1.57 -11.92 7.74
N GLY A 163 2.36 -10.99 7.20
CA GLY A 163 2.72 -9.73 7.86
C GLY A 163 1.77 -8.56 7.57
N VAL A 164 0.88 -8.69 6.57
CA VAL A 164 -0.09 -7.64 6.16
C VAL A 164 -1.48 -7.88 6.73
N VAL A 165 -2.02 -9.09 6.59
CA VAL A 165 -3.42 -9.36 6.96
C VAL A 165 -3.70 -9.10 8.44
N PRO A 166 -2.86 -9.51 9.41
CA PRO A 166 -3.13 -9.25 10.82
C PRO A 166 -3.20 -7.75 11.19
N PRO A 167 -2.23 -6.89 10.83
CA PRO A 167 -2.32 -5.47 11.19
C PRO A 167 -3.45 -4.74 10.45
N GLU A 168 -3.84 -5.20 9.25
CA GLU A 168 -4.92 -4.58 8.47
C GLU A 168 -6.31 -4.87 9.05
N ILE A 169 -6.63 -6.13 9.36
CA ILE A 169 -7.97 -6.49 9.84
C ILE A 169 -8.04 -6.65 11.37
N GLY A 170 -6.89 -6.70 12.04
CA GLY A 170 -6.75 -6.92 13.48
C GLY A 170 -6.98 -8.39 13.89
N LEU A 171 -6.81 -8.69 15.18
CA LEU A 171 -7.08 -10.02 15.73
C LEU A 171 -8.58 -10.33 15.64
N ARG A 172 -8.90 -11.50 15.09
CA ARG A 172 -10.27 -11.95 14.82
C ARG A 172 -10.61 -13.25 15.56
N ALA A 173 -11.90 -13.48 15.74
CA ALA A 173 -12.43 -14.75 16.26
C ALA A 173 -12.67 -15.74 15.12
N GLU A 174 -12.83 -17.03 15.44
CA GLU A 174 -13.11 -18.11 14.48
C GLU A 174 -14.36 -17.83 13.61
N THR A 175 -15.40 -17.25 14.19
CA THR A 175 -16.63 -16.83 13.50
C THR A 175 -16.43 -15.72 12.46
N GLU A 176 -15.24 -15.13 12.42
CA GLU A 176 -14.88 -14.04 11.51
C GLU A 176 -13.88 -14.48 10.44
N LEU A 177 -13.57 -15.79 10.34
CA LEU A 177 -12.61 -16.37 9.41
C LEU A 177 -12.89 -15.94 7.96
N GLU A 178 -14.15 -15.91 7.54
CA GLU A 178 -14.49 -15.55 6.16
C GLU A 178 -14.16 -14.08 5.83
N ALA A 179 -14.21 -13.17 6.81
CA ALA A 179 -13.71 -11.80 6.63
C ALA A 179 -12.18 -11.76 6.49
N VAL A 180 -11.47 -12.59 7.26
CA VAL A 180 -9.99 -12.68 7.17
C VAL A 180 -9.58 -13.27 5.82
N LYS A 181 -10.32 -14.28 5.29
CA LYS A 181 -10.12 -14.80 3.93
C LYS A 181 -10.36 -13.72 2.87
N ALA A 182 -11.45 -12.95 3.00
CA ALA A 182 -11.72 -11.83 2.08
C ALA A 182 -10.59 -10.80 2.10
N GLN A 183 -10.07 -10.45 3.29
CA GLN A 183 -8.93 -9.56 3.44
C GLN A 183 -7.66 -10.14 2.80
N ALA A 184 -7.38 -11.43 2.98
CA ALA A 184 -6.22 -12.08 2.37
C ALA A 184 -6.28 -12.04 0.84
N VAL A 185 -7.44 -12.32 0.25
CA VAL A 185 -7.64 -12.27 -1.20
C VAL A 185 -7.54 -10.84 -1.72
N ALA A 186 -8.14 -9.87 -1.04
CA ALA A 186 -8.04 -8.45 -1.42
C ALA A 186 -6.60 -7.93 -1.32
N ALA A 187 -5.88 -8.21 -0.23
CA ALA A 187 -4.50 -7.81 -0.03
C ALA A 187 -3.55 -8.44 -1.06
N ARG A 188 -3.75 -9.72 -1.39
CA ARG A 188 -3.01 -10.43 -2.45
C ARG A 188 -3.23 -9.78 -3.80
N THR A 189 -4.47 -9.50 -4.15
CA THR A 189 -4.85 -8.86 -5.42
C THR A 189 -4.22 -7.48 -5.52
N TYR A 190 -4.33 -6.66 -4.47
CA TYR A 190 -3.69 -5.35 -4.40
C TYR A 190 -2.19 -5.44 -4.61
N ALA A 191 -1.49 -6.30 -3.85
CA ALA A 191 -0.05 -6.44 -3.96
C ALA A 191 0.38 -6.85 -5.37
N MET A 192 -0.29 -7.83 -5.98
CA MET A 192 0.03 -8.28 -7.34
C MET A 192 -0.25 -7.23 -8.41
N ALA A 193 -1.35 -6.49 -8.30
CA ALA A 193 -1.69 -5.41 -9.23
C ALA A 193 -0.71 -4.23 -9.15
N HIS A 194 -0.07 -4.04 -8.00
CA HIS A 194 0.83 -2.91 -7.74
C HIS A 194 2.33 -3.28 -7.74
N LEU A 195 2.70 -4.50 -8.17
CA LEU A 195 4.11 -4.82 -8.37
C LEU A 195 4.74 -3.82 -9.35
N LYS A 196 5.93 -3.30 -9.00
CA LYS A 196 6.68 -2.29 -9.77
C LYS A 196 5.97 -0.93 -9.92
N GLN A 197 5.01 -0.60 -9.06
CA GLN A 197 4.31 0.69 -9.12
C GLN A 197 5.23 1.91 -8.93
N TYR A 198 6.34 1.74 -8.22
CA TYR A 198 7.35 2.77 -8.02
C TYR A 198 8.44 2.61 -9.09
N GLU A 199 8.21 3.22 -10.26
CA GLU A 199 9.14 3.13 -11.39
C GLU A 199 10.54 3.67 -11.03
N GLY A 200 11.59 2.87 -11.28
CA GLY A 200 12.98 3.23 -10.99
C GLY A 200 13.40 3.03 -9.52
N GLU A 201 12.47 2.71 -8.60
CA GLU A 201 12.79 2.40 -7.22
C GLU A 201 13.02 0.88 -7.04
N PRO A 202 13.87 0.48 -6.07
CA PRO A 202 14.19 -0.92 -5.84
C PRO A 202 13.13 -1.69 -5.04
N TYR A 203 11.96 -1.12 -4.81
CA TYR A 203 10.86 -1.73 -4.05
C TYR A 203 9.53 -1.62 -4.79
N ASP A 204 8.58 -2.47 -4.41
CA ASP A 204 7.23 -2.53 -4.95
C ASP A 204 6.21 -1.87 -4.03
N MET A 205 6.41 -1.95 -2.71
CA MET A 205 5.50 -1.49 -1.66
C MET A 205 6.26 -0.71 -0.59
N LYS A 206 5.53 0.14 0.15
CA LYS A 206 5.97 0.77 1.40
C LYS A 206 5.21 0.13 2.57
N SER A 207 5.90 -0.10 3.69
CA SER A 207 5.34 -0.71 4.91
C SER A 207 4.48 0.26 5.72
N SER A 208 3.57 1.00 5.08
CA SER A 208 2.76 2.06 5.70
C SER A 208 1.36 2.14 5.11
N ILE A 209 0.51 3.01 5.67
CA ILE A 209 -0.84 3.31 5.17
C ILE A 209 -0.88 3.84 3.72
N ILE A 210 0.27 4.14 3.12
CA ILE A 210 0.35 4.57 1.72
C ILE A 210 0.02 3.41 0.78
N ASP A 211 0.50 2.20 1.13
CA ASP A 211 0.22 0.95 0.39
C ASP A 211 -0.52 -0.03 1.29
N GLN A 212 0.19 -0.81 2.11
CA GLN A 212 -0.37 -1.77 3.06
C GLN A 212 0.46 -1.78 4.35
N LEU A 213 -0.20 -1.87 5.50
CA LEU A 213 0.49 -2.06 6.78
C LEU A 213 1.24 -3.40 6.76
N TYR A 214 2.54 -3.35 7.02
CA TYR A 214 3.37 -4.55 7.03
C TYR A 214 4.23 -4.62 8.30
N GLU A 215 4.00 -5.63 9.12
CA GLU A 215 4.70 -5.83 10.40
C GLU A 215 5.65 -7.04 10.37
N GLY A 216 5.90 -7.59 9.19
CA GLY A 216 6.73 -8.78 9.04
C GLY A 216 6.16 -9.98 9.80
N ALA A 217 7.05 -10.85 10.28
CA ALA A 217 6.64 -12.04 11.01
C ALA A 217 6.17 -11.77 12.45
N SER A 218 6.37 -10.56 12.97
CA SER A 218 5.95 -10.20 14.33
C SER A 218 4.43 -10.07 14.47
N GLY A 219 3.73 -9.77 13.38
CA GLY A 219 2.27 -9.64 13.35
C GLY A 219 1.51 -10.95 13.13
N GLU A 220 2.18 -12.06 12.82
CA GLU A 220 1.54 -13.33 12.43
C GLU A 220 0.67 -13.93 13.54
N ASN A 221 -0.46 -14.51 13.15
CA ASN A 221 -1.30 -15.34 14.01
C ASN A 221 -1.93 -16.50 13.24
N ASP A 222 -2.36 -17.55 13.97
CA ASP A 222 -2.81 -18.81 13.38
C ASP A 222 -4.06 -18.64 12.51
N LEU A 223 -5.02 -17.82 12.93
CA LEU A 223 -6.26 -17.62 12.16
C LEU A 223 -5.98 -16.93 10.82
N SER A 224 -5.17 -15.89 10.82
CA SER A 224 -4.77 -15.19 9.59
C SER A 224 -3.91 -16.09 8.70
N ASN A 225 -2.97 -16.85 9.26
CA ASN A 225 -2.17 -17.80 8.52
C ASN A 225 -3.04 -18.85 7.81
N ARG A 226 -4.01 -19.42 8.53
CA ARG A 226 -4.99 -20.37 7.96
C ARG A 226 -5.82 -19.73 6.84
N ALA A 227 -6.32 -18.50 7.03
CA ALA A 227 -7.09 -17.80 6.00
C ALA A 227 -6.26 -17.58 4.72
N ILE A 228 -4.98 -17.24 4.86
CA ILE A 228 -4.04 -17.06 3.74
C ILE A 228 -3.82 -18.41 3.03
N ASP A 229 -3.57 -19.49 3.78
CA ASP A 229 -3.31 -20.82 3.22
C ASP A 229 -4.55 -21.38 2.50
N GLU A 230 -5.75 -21.25 3.09
CA GLU A 230 -7.00 -21.70 2.49
C GLU A 230 -7.41 -20.89 1.24
N THR A 231 -6.89 -19.67 1.08
CA THR A 231 -7.11 -18.80 -0.10
C THR A 231 -5.88 -18.63 -0.98
N SER A 232 -4.86 -19.46 -0.80
CA SER A 232 -3.58 -19.34 -1.52
C SER A 232 -3.78 -19.27 -3.04
N GLY A 233 -3.13 -18.31 -3.68
CA GLY A 233 -3.22 -18.05 -5.11
C GLY A 233 -4.53 -17.44 -5.61
N GLN A 234 -5.52 -17.21 -4.75
CA GLN A 234 -6.80 -16.62 -5.16
C GLN A 234 -6.69 -15.09 -5.23
N VAL A 235 -7.18 -14.52 -6.33
CA VAL A 235 -7.20 -13.08 -6.62
C VAL A 235 -8.56 -12.65 -7.17
N ILE A 236 -8.82 -11.36 -7.15
CA ILE A 236 -10.05 -10.76 -7.68
C ILE A 236 -9.78 -10.24 -9.08
N MET A 237 -10.60 -10.68 -10.04
CA MET A 237 -10.47 -10.35 -11.46
C MET A 237 -11.72 -9.64 -11.97
N HIS A 238 -11.52 -8.67 -12.85
CA HIS A 238 -12.56 -8.07 -13.68
C HIS A 238 -12.14 -8.18 -15.14
N GLN A 239 -12.93 -8.86 -15.99
CA GLN A 239 -12.61 -9.03 -17.42
C GLN A 239 -11.16 -9.47 -17.69
N ASP A 240 -10.71 -10.54 -17.02
CA ASP A 240 -9.37 -11.13 -17.15
C ASP A 240 -8.18 -10.24 -16.68
N GLN A 241 -8.47 -9.14 -15.99
CA GLN A 241 -7.46 -8.30 -15.35
C GLN A 241 -7.66 -8.29 -13.83
N MET A 242 -6.55 -8.28 -13.07
CA MET A 242 -6.63 -8.05 -11.62
C MET A 242 -7.14 -6.63 -11.35
N ILE A 243 -7.97 -6.50 -10.34
CA ILE A 243 -8.51 -5.20 -9.93
C ILE A 243 -7.56 -4.46 -8.98
N ASP A 244 -7.72 -3.15 -8.88
CA ASP A 244 -7.20 -2.35 -7.78
C ASP A 244 -8.06 -2.62 -6.54
N ALA A 245 -7.72 -3.65 -5.77
CA ALA A 245 -8.53 -4.13 -4.65
C ALA A 245 -8.35 -3.25 -3.39
N TYR A 246 -8.78 -1.98 -3.46
CA TYR A 246 -8.75 -1.07 -2.32
C TYR A 246 -9.65 -1.54 -1.18
N PHE A 247 -9.22 -1.31 0.06
CA PHE A 247 -10.00 -1.58 1.26
C PHE A 247 -9.74 -0.50 2.32
N HIS A 248 -10.66 -0.38 3.25
CA HIS A 248 -10.60 0.61 4.32
C HIS A 248 -11.29 0.09 5.59
N SER A 249 -11.03 0.70 6.73
CA SER A 249 -11.51 0.20 8.03
C SER A 249 -13.04 0.18 8.13
N THR A 250 -13.70 1.33 8.02
CA THR A 250 -15.15 1.47 8.30
C THR A 250 -15.78 2.45 7.33
N CYS A 251 -16.77 2.04 6.54
CA CYS A 251 -17.41 2.91 5.54
C CYS A 251 -18.40 3.90 6.17
N GLY A 252 -18.93 3.61 7.36
CA GLY A 252 -20.00 4.38 8.00
C GLY A 252 -21.39 4.11 7.43
N GLY A 253 -21.59 2.93 6.80
CA GLY A 253 -22.86 2.45 6.25
C GLY A 253 -22.94 2.40 4.73
N ARG A 254 -22.06 3.11 3.99
CA ARG A 254 -21.99 3.07 2.54
C ARG A 254 -20.58 3.40 2.04
N THR A 255 -20.12 2.69 1.01
CA THR A 255 -18.87 2.99 0.31
C THR A 255 -19.09 4.06 -0.77
N ASP A 256 -18.02 4.48 -1.45
CA ASP A 256 -18.09 5.50 -2.50
C ASP A 256 -17.40 5.06 -3.80
N ASP A 257 -17.78 5.68 -4.91
CA ASP A 257 -17.12 5.52 -6.20
C ASP A 257 -15.70 6.09 -6.13
N ILE A 258 -14.73 5.41 -6.75
CA ILE A 258 -13.32 5.84 -6.74
C ILE A 258 -13.14 7.27 -7.28
N ALA A 259 -13.88 7.65 -8.32
CA ALA A 259 -13.80 8.97 -8.95
C ALA A 259 -14.34 10.11 -8.04
N ASP A 260 -15.18 9.78 -7.07
CA ASP A 260 -15.69 10.73 -6.10
C ASP A 260 -14.71 11.00 -4.96
N VAL A 261 -13.82 10.03 -4.66
CA VAL A 261 -12.85 10.10 -3.56
C VAL A 261 -11.48 10.59 -4.05
N TRP A 262 -11.03 10.15 -5.22
CA TRP A 262 -9.72 10.52 -5.78
C TRP A 262 -9.83 11.08 -7.19
N ASP A 263 -8.79 11.77 -7.66
CA ASP A 263 -8.67 12.24 -9.04
C ASP A 263 -8.22 11.07 -9.95
N ARG A 264 -9.06 10.05 -10.00
CA ARG A 264 -8.87 8.85 -10.81
C ARG A 264 -10.07 8.65 -11.75
N LYS A 265 -9.84 7.93 -12.85
CA LYS A 265 -10.91 7.52 -13.75
C LYS A 265 -11.87 6.59 -13.00
N ASP A 266 -13.13 6.73 -13.31
CA ASP A 266 -14.16 5.81 -12.85
C ASP A 266 -13.90 4.40 -13.39
N VAL A 267 -14.05 3.39 -12.52
CA VAL A 267 -13.91 1.99 -12.89
C VAL A 267 -15.13 1.19 -12.43
N PRO A 268 -15.55 0.18 -13.20
CA PRO A 268 -16.84 -0.49 -13.00
C PRO A 268 -16.89 -1.33 -11.72
N TYR A 269 -15.78 -1.69 -11.12
CA TYR A 269 -15.72 -2.54 -9.96
C TYR A 269 -15.49 -1.79 -8.61
N LEU A 270 -15.26 -0.48 -8.64
CA LEU A 270 -15.11 0.37 -7.43
C LEU A 270 -16.25 1.38 -7.36
N LYS A 271 -17.44 0.86 -7.14
CA LYS A 271 -18.69 1.60 -7.03
C LYS A 271 -19.20 1.70 -5.60
N SER A 272 -20.03 2.69 -5.34
CA SER A 272 -20.72 2.88 -4.07
C SER A 272 -21.64 1.71 -3.78
N VAL A 273 -21.43 1.09 -2.61
CA VAL A 273 -22.19 -0.09 -2.15
C VAL A 273 -22.80 0.20 -0.78
N ASP A 274 -24.08 -0.14 -0.61
CA ASP A 274 -24.71 -0.13 0.71
C ASP A 274 -24.15 -1.25 1.58
N ASP A 275 -23.58 -0.92 2.71
CA ASP A 275 -22.98 -1.86 3.67
C ASP A 275 -24.05 -2.55 4.55
N HIS A 276 -25.32 -2.20 4.39
CA HIS A 276 -26.43 -2.68 5.21
C HIS A 276 -26.16 -2.54 6.72
N ASN A 277 -25.42 -1.52 7.13
CA ASN A 277 -24.96 -1.26 8.49
C ASN A 277 -24.12 -2.40 9.10
N ALA A 278 -23.53 -3.28 8.29
CA ALA A 278 -22.70 -4.39 8.78
C ALA A 278 -21.49 -3.91 9.57
N CYS A 279 -21.01 -2.68 9.34
CA CYS A 279 -19.92 -2.06 10.09
C CYS A 279 -20.35 -1.26 11.32
N SER A 280 -21.65 -1.21 11.71
CA SER A 280 -22.18 -0.37 12.79
C SER A 280 -21.63 -0.71 14.18
N TRP A 281 -21.11 -1.89 14.38
CA TRP A 281 -20.44 -2.35 15.61
C TRP A 281 -19.04 -1.75 15.81
N SER A 282 -18.46 -1.14 14.78
CA SER A 282 -17.12 -0.55 14.84
C SER A 282 -17.11 0.65 15.78
N LYS A 283 -16.08 0.75 16.63
CA LYS A 283 -15.83 1.95 17.45
C LYS A 283 -15.59 3.21 16.62
N TYR A 284 -15.27 3.05 15.34
CA TYR A 284 -15.06 4.11 14.37
C TYR A 284 -16.31 4.37 13.51
N PHE A 285 -17.46 3.74 13.83
CA PHE A 285 -18.70 4.00 13.10
C PHE A 285 -19.12 5.45 13.21
N THR A 286 -18.95 6.04 14.40
CA THR A 286 -19.12 7.48 14.65
C THR A 286 -17.86 8.06 15.29
N TRP A 287 -17.57 9.32 15.01
CA TRP A 287 -16.44 10.02 15.60
C TRP A 287 -16.73 11.52 15.73
N GLN A 288 -15.95 12.21 16.57
CA GLN A 288 -15.99 13.65 16.75
C GLN A 288 -14.57 14.19 16.88
N GLU A 289 -14.30 15.32 16.22
CA GLU A 289 -13.10 16.13 16.39
C GLU A 289 -13.51 17.57 16.72
N VAL A 290 -12.83 18.20 17.65
CA VAL A 290 -13.14 19.54 18.13
C VAL A 290 -11.90 20.41 18.08
N PHE A 291 -11.99 21.54 17.40
CA PHE A 291 -10.92 22.49 17.23
C PHE A 291 -11.32 23.87 17.78
N THR A 292 -10.35 24.62 18.28
CA THR A 292 -10.48 26.09 18.29
C THR A 292 -10.21 26.63 16.87
N GLU A 293 -10.58 27.86 16.60
CA GLU A 293 -10.27 28.52 15.32
C GLU A 293 -8.77 28.48 15.04
N GLU A 294 -7.96 28.85 16.03
CA GLU A 294 -6.51 28.89 15.92
C GLU A 294 -5.89 27.51 15.60
N GLN A 295 -6.38 26.44 16.25
CA GLN A 295 -5.91 25.08 16.00
C GLN A 295 -6.19 24.66 14.57
N LEU A 296 -7.42 24.86 14.07
CA LEU A 296 -7.77 24.47 12.71
C LEU A 296 -7.03 25.33 11.67
N ARG A 297 -6.93 26.64 11.90
CA ARG A 297 -6.16 27.56 11.06
C ARG A 297 -4.71 27.11 10.95
N GLY A 298 -4.06 26.81 12.07
CA GLY A 298 -2.68 26.32 12.09
C GLY A 298 -2.49 25.01 11.32
N ARG A 299 -3.47 24.09 11.39
CA ARG A 299 -3.47 22.84 10.60
C ARG A 299 -3.54 23.12 9.10
N ILE A 300 -4.45 23.98 8.67
CA ILE A 300 -4.62 24.35 7.26
C ILE A 300 -3.34 25.05 6.74
N GLU A 301 -2.77 25.97 7.52
CA GLU A 301 -1.52 26.67 7.17
C GLU A 301 -0.37 25.67 7.03
N HIS A 302 -0.20 24.74 7.96
CA HIS A 302 0.82 23.71 7.91
C HIS A 302 0.67 22.81 6.67
N TYR A 303 -0.54 22.35 6.37
CA TYR A 303 -0.82 21.55 5.18
C TYR A 303 -0.48 22.35 3.90
N LEU A 304 -0.92 23.57 3.78
CA LEU A 304 -0.67 24.41 2.61
C LEU A 304 0.82 24.77 2.46
N ALA A 305 1.55 24.95 3.56
CA ALA A 305 2.99 25.17 3.53
C ALA A 305 3.73 23.95 2.99
N SER A 306 3.36 22.76 3.43
CA SER A 306 3.91 21.48 2.94
C SER A 306 3.58 21.24 1.45
N ASP A 307 2.34 21.53 1.03
CA ASP A 307 1.86 21.31 -0.34
C ASP A 307 2.50 22.30 -1.34
N ARG A 308 2.74 23.56 -0.92
CA ARG A 308 3.23 24.66 -1.79
C ARG A 308 4.71 25.01 -1.60
N GLY A 309 5.38 24.40 -0.64
CA GLY A 309 6.80 24.65 -0.35
C GLY A 309 7.11 26.06 0.18
N ARG A 310 6.12 26.75 0.75
CA ARG A 310 6.26 28.09 1.35
C ARG A 310 5.26 28.30 2.47
N ASP A 311 5.65 29.05 3.49
CA ASP A 311 4.76 29.49 4.54
C ASP A 311 3.60 30.33 3.99
N LEU A 312 2.40 30.01 4.42
CA LEU A 312 1.19 30.70 4.04
C LEU A 312 0.38 31.06 5.30
N ARG A 313 -0.01 32.31 5.43
CA ARG A 313 -0.94 32.78 6.47
C ARG A 313 -2.29 33.06 5.85
N ILE A 314 -3.28 32.23 6.22
CA ILE A 314 -4.61 32.29 5.59
C ILE A 314 -5.51 33.37 6.18
N GLY A 315 -5.19 33.92 7.34
CA GLY A 315 -6.07 34.84 8.09
C GLY A 315 -7.04 34.09 9.01
N ILE A 316 -7.91 34.82 9.68
CA ILE A 316 -8.87 34.30 10.67
C ILE A 316 -10.00 33.59 9.92
N ILE A 317 -10.34 32.37 10.33
CA ILE A 317 -11.47 31.60 9.77
C ILE A 317 -12.77 32.26 10.21
N THR A 318 -13.59 32.70 9.28
CA THR A 318 -14.87 33.35 9.52
C THR A 318 -16.08 32.45 9.23
N ASP A 319 -15.89 31.43 8.35
CA ASP A 319 -16.94 30.45 8.05
C ASP A 319 -16.36 29.16 7.47
N ILE A 320 -17.10 28.05 7.65
CA ILE A 320 -16.81 26.74 7.05
C ILE A 320 -18.11 26.20 6.46
N THR A 321 -18.12 25.98 5.15
CA THR A 321 -19.28 25.48 4.42
C THR A 321 -19.00 24.12 3.82
N VAL A 322 -19.84 23.13 4.13
CA VAL A 322 -19.89 21.83 3.44
C VAL A 322 -20.66 22.01 2.13
N GLY A 323 -20.00 21.75 1.02
CA GLY A 323 -20.60 21.79 -0.34
C GLY A 323 -21.22 20.45 -0.75
N GLU A 324 -20.88 20.02 -1.96
CA GLU A 324 -21.41 18.76 -2.51
C GLU A 324 -21.00 17.53 -1.68
N ARG A 325 -21.89 16.52 -1.69
CA ARG A 325 -21.62 15.21 -1.07
C ARG A 325 -21.68 14.11 -2.12
N THR A 326 -20.96 13.04 -1.87
CA THR A 326 -20.99 11.80 -2.65
C THR A 326 -22.26 10.99 -2.35
N ALA A 327 -22.48 9.91 -3.12
CA ALA A 327 -23.56 8.97 -2.83
C ALA A 327 -23.45 8.30 -1.45
N GLY A 328 -22.22 8.11 -0.95
CA GLY A 328 -21.94 7.60 0.39
C GLY A 328 -22.06 8.66 1.50
N GLY A 329 -22.38 9.91 1.16
CA GLY A 329 -22.57 11.02 2.08
C GLY A 329 -21.26 11.71 2.50
N ARG A 330 -20.14 11.40 1.85
CA ARG A 330 -18.85 12.06 2.10
C ARG A 330 -18.84 13.48 1.55
N VAL A 331 -18.15 14.38 2.19
CA VAL A 331 -17.97 15.77 1.76
C VAL A 331 -17.06 15.78 0.53
N ARG A 332 -17.61 16.11 -0.62
CA ARG A 332 -16.86 16.25 -1.87
C ARG A 332 -16.13 17.58 -1.98
N ARG A 333 -16.70 18.62 -1.35
CA ARG A 333 -16.14 19.98 -1.34
C ARG A 333 -16.31 20.63 0.04
N LEU A 334 -15.23 21.18 0.55
CA LEU A 334 -15.22 21.99 1.76
C LEU A 334 -14.70 23.40 1.41
N LEU A 335 -15.44 24.42 1.79
CA LEU A 335 -15.04 25.81 1.66
C LEU A 335 -14.70 26.37 3.05
N VAL A 336 -13.50 26.88 3.20
CA VAL A 336 -13.04 27.60 4.40
C VAL A 336 -12.86 29.05 4.02
N ARG A 337 -13.74 29.91 4.56
CA ARG A 337 -13.69 31.36 4.38
C ARG A 337 -12.90 31.98 5.51
N THR A 338 -12.00 32.88 5.15
CA THR A 338 -11.24 33.69 6.12
C THR A 338 -11.53 35.18 5.90
N ASP A 339 -10.98 36.00 6.75
CA ASP A 339 -11.00 37.47 6.60
C ASP A 339 -10.20 37.97 5.37
N ARG A 340 -9.46 37.05 4.69
CA ARG A 340 -8.59 37.40 3.55
C ARG A 340 -9.01 36.73 2.25
N ASP A 341 -9.45 35.45 2.30
CA ASP A 341 -9.68 34.65 1.10
C ASP A 341 -10.67 33.49 1.36
N VAL A 342 -11.01 32.75 0.33
CA VAL A 342 -11.80 31.52 0.40
C VAL A 342 -10.97 30.33 -0.12
N PHE A 343 -10.70 29.39 0.76
CA PHE A 343 -9.96 28.19 0.44
C PHE A 343 -10.92 27.04 0.13
N LYS A 344 -10.68 26.37 -1.01
CA LYS A 344 -11.45 25.23 -1.47
C LYS A 344 -10.63 23.96 -1.34
N PHE A 345 -11.17 22.97 -0.64
CA PHE A 345 -10.61 21.62 -0.52
C PHE A 345 -11.59 20.61 -1.08
N GLU A 346 -11.11 19.61 -1.78
CA GLU A 346 -11.96 18.64 -2.47
C GLU A 346 -11.52 17.22 -2.19
N LYS A 347 -12.48 16.30 -2.15
CA LYS A 347 -12.29 14.85 -2.05
C LYS A 347 -11.48 14.46 -0.82
N ASP A 348 -10.74 13.37 -0.89
CA ASP A 348 -9.94 12.83 0.25
C ASP A 348 -8.89 13.82 0.80
N ARG A 349 -8.50 14.87 0.03
CA ARG A 349 -7.62 15.94 0.53
C ARG A 349 -8.18 16.64 1.78
N ILE A 350 -9.49 16.69 1.93
CA ILE A 350 -10.16 17.28 3.09
C ILE A 350 -9.67 16.64 4.39
N ARG A 351 -9.46 15.31 4.40
CA ARG A 351 -8.95 14.59 5.57
C ARG A 351 -7.53 15.00 5.96
N TRP A 352 -6.68 15.24 4.97
CA TRP A 352 -5.29 15.66 5.17
C TRP A 352 -5.18 17.09 5.69
N VAL A 353 -6.04 17.96 5.18
CA VAL A 353 -6.08 19.39 5.57
C VAL A 353 -6.53 19.57 7.02
N ILE A 354 -7.61 18.90 7.42
CA ILE A 354 -8.19 19.07 8.76
C ILE A 354 -7.36 18.31 9.80
N GLY A 355 -7.01 17.04 9.55
CA GLY A 355 -6.29 16.20 10.50
C GLY A 355 -7.05 15.94 11.78
N ARG A 356 -6.34 15.56 12.87
CA ARG A 356 -6.89 15.29 14.19
C ARG A 356 -6.34 16.23 15.26
N THR A 357 -7.14 16.48 16.27
CA THR A 357 -6.70 17.25 17.45
C THR A 357 -5.78 16.45 18.36
N SER A 358 -5.99 15.14 18.47
CA SER A 358 -5.21 14.24 19.34
C SER A 358 -3.77 14.02 18.89
N ASN A 359 -3.54 14.02 17.57
CA ASN A 359 -2.21 13.88 16.98
C ASN A 359 -2.17 14.62 15.63
N PRO A 360 -1.35 15.66 15.50
CA PRO A 360 -1.22 16.44 14.27
C PRO A 360 -0.74 15.66 13.06
N ASP A 361 -0.06 14.54 13.21
CA ASP A 361 0.42 13.70 12.09
C ASP A 361 -0.67 12.79 11.53
N LEU A 362 -1.81 12.68 12.24
CA LEU A 362 -2.93 11.84 11.79
C LEU A 362 -3.94 12.65 10.99
N ILE A 363 -4.40 12.04 9.90
CA ILE A 363 -5.47 12.58 9.05
C ILE A 363 -6.84 12.39 9.71
N LEU A 364 -7.83 13.18 9.31
CA LEU A 364 -9.21 13.04 9.78
C LEU A 364 -9.73 11.61 9.54
N PRO A 365 -10.53 11.02 10.45
CA PRO A 365 -10.99 9.63 10.30
C PRO A 365 -11.66 9.34 8.95
N SER A 366 -12.55 10.20 8.51
CA SER A 366 -13.20 10.15 7.20
C SER A 366 -13.60 11.54 6.74
N ASP A 367 -14.03 11.67 5.52
CA ASP A 367 -14.66 12.87 4.94
C ASP A 367 -16.20 12.82 4.99
N ARG A 368 -16.79 11.83 5.66
CA ARG A 368 -18.22 11.76 5.93
C ARG A 368 -18.52 12.43 7.28
N PHE A 369 -18.80 13.73 7.27
CA PHE A 369 -19.04 14.52 8.48
C PHE A 369 -19.97 15.70 8.23
N ASP A 370 -20.51 16.24 9.32
CA ASP A 370 -21.11 17.55 9.44
C ASP A 370 -20.20 18.45 10.29
N VAL A 371 -20.31 19.78 10.10
CA VAL A 371 -19.55 20.78 10.84
C VAL A 371 -20.51 21.73 11.54
N GLU A 372 -20.23 22.00 12.81
CA GLU A 372 -20.94 22.98 13.64
C GLU A 372 -19.95 24.06 14.10
N LEU A 373 -20.36 25.32 14.02
CA LEU A 373 -19.55 26.46 14.42
C LEU A 373 -20.22 27.11 15.64
N GLU A 374 -19.51 27.12 16.76
CA GLU A 374 -19.92 27.87 17.95
C GLU A 374 -19.25 29.25 17.91
N ARG A 375 -20.05 30.32 18.12
CA ARG A 375 -19.60 31.70 18.02
C ARG A 375 -19.79 32.44 19.36
N ASP A 376 -18.92 33.40 19.64
CA ASP A 376 -19.06 34.32 20.75
C ASP A 376 -20.06 35.45 20.42
N ALA A 377 -20.20 36.39 21.36
CA ALA A 377 -21.11 37.55 21.22
C ALA A 377 -20.71 38.48 20.05
N ASP A 378 -19.41 38.49 19.70
CA ASP A 378 -18.85 39.30 18.61
C ASP A 378 -18.84 38.51 17.26
N GLN A 379 -19.50 37.38 17.19
CA GLN A 379 -19.61 36.47 16.03
C GLN A 379 -18.31 35.82 15.63
N ASN A 380 -17.25 35.84 16.45
CA ASN A 380 -16.02 35.10 16.20
C ASN A 380 -16.24 33.61 16.47
N ILE A 381 -15.62 32.75 15.68
CA ILE A 381 -15.64 31.30 15.88
C ILE A 381 -14.74 30.96 17.07
N VAL A 382 -15.36 30.42 18.13
CA VAL A 382 -14.63 29.96 19.32
C VAL A 382 -14.44 28.47 19.35
N ARG A 383 -15.33 27.72 18.64
CA ARG A 383 -15.25 26.27 18.59
C ARG A 383 -15.80 25.74 17.27
N ILE A 384 -15.11 24.76 16.72
CA ILE A 384 -15.46 24.09 15.48
C ILE A 384 -15.58 22.59 15.80
N VAL A 385 -16.76 22.02 15.55
CA VAL A 385 -17.05 20.63 15.86
C VAL A 385 -17.34 19.87 14.56
N PHE A 386 -16.50 18.89 14.25
CA PHE A 386 -16.73 17.92 13.18
C PHE A 386 -17.34 16.66 13.80
N ARG A 387 -18.54 16.26 13.37
CA ARG A 387 -19.17 14.99 13.71
C ARG A 387 -19.28 14.12 12.48
N GLY A 388 -18.66 12.96 12.50
CA GLY A 388 -18.59 12.13 11.31
C GLY A 388 -18.83 10.64 11.57
N GLN A 389 -18.82 9.92 10.47
CA GLN A 389 -19.02 8.46 10.40
C GLN A 389 -17.94 7.81 9.54
N GLY A 390 -17.48 6.64 10.00
CA GLY A 390 -16.50 5.83 9.26
C GLY A 390 -15.05 6.20 9.53
N TYR A 391 -14.15 5.34 9.03
CA TYR A 391 -12.71 5.46 9.15
C TYR A 391 -12.03 4.92 7.88
N GLY A 392 -11.32 5.80 7.16
CA GLY A 392 -10.67 5.51 5.90
C GLY A 392 -11.35 6.21 4.71
N HIS A 393 -10.82 5.95 3.53
CA HIS A 393 -11.19 6.63 2.28
C HIS A 393 -12.57 6.23 1.71
N GLY A 394 -13.13 5.10 2.10
CA GLY A 394 -14.48 4.68 1.68
C GLY A 394 -14.57 3.95 0.34
N VAL A 395 -13.47 3.67 -0.35
CA VAL A 395 -13.45 2.97 -1.65
C VAL A 395 -13.23 1.48 -1.46
N GLY A 396 -13.96 0.62 -2.17
CA GLY A 396 -13.82 -0.83 -2.16
C GLY A 396 -14.27 -1.46 -0.85
N MET A 397 -13.58 -2.49 -0.36
CA MET A 397 -14.06 -3.30 0.77
C MET A 397 -13.96 -2.58 2.12
N CYS A 398 -15.08 -2.53 2.85
CA CYS A 398 -15.14 -2.13 4.25
C CYS A 398 -14.74 -3.30 5.13
N GLN A 399 -13.59 -3.22 5.83
CA GLN A 399 -13.09 -4.30 6.70
C GLN A 399 -14.07 -4.62 7.84
N CYS A 400 -14.58 -3.61 8.54
CA CYS A 400 -15.58 -3.81 9.59
C CYS A 400 -16.92 -4.33 9.05
N GLY A 401 -17.29 -3.95 7.82
CA GLY A 401 -18.46 -4.50 7.14
C GLY A 401 -18.26 -5.97 6.74
N ALA A 402 -17.08 -6.32 6.20
CA ALA A 402 -16.71 -7.70 5.90
C ALA A 402 -16.81 -8.59 7.15
N ILE A 403 -16.32 -8.09 8.31
CA ILE A 403 -16.45 -8.78 9.60
C ILE A 403 -17.92 -8.96 9.99
N GLY A 404 -18.75 -7.91 9.86
CA GLY A 404 -20.18 -7.99 10.14
C GLY A 404 -20.91 -9.00 9.25
N HIS A 405 -20.59 -9.01 7.96
CA HIS A 405 -21.14 -9.99 7.01
C HIS A 405 -20.68 -11.42 7.32
N SER A 406 -19.40 -11.62 7.71
CA SER A 406 -18.89 -12.94 8.14
C SER A 406 -19.64 -13.44 9.36
N ARG A 407 -19.89 -12.60 10.38
CA ARG A 407 -20.71 -12.93 11.56
C ARG A 407 -22.14 -13.34 11.18
N ASN A 408 -22.64 -12.82 10.05
CA ASN A 408 -23.95 -13.17 9.48
C ASN A 408 -23.90 -14.37 8.52
N GLY A 409 -22.81 -15.13 8.51
CA GLY A 409 -22.66 -16.37 7.76
C GLY A 409 -22.36 -16.17 6.27
N TRP A 410 -21.87 -15.01 5.84
CA TRP A 410 -21.43 -14.84 4.45
C TRP A 410 -20.05 -15.45 4.24
N ALA A 411 -19.89 -16.21 3.15
CA ALA A 411 -18.61 -16.70 2.70
C ALA A 411 -17.76 -15.54 2.08
N PHE A 412 -16.45 -15.71 2.09
CA PHE A 412 -15.52 -14.66 1.67
C PHE A 412 -15.72 -14.21 0.22
N ASP A 413 -16.06 -15.12 -0.69
CA ASP A 413 -16.31 -14.79 -2.10
C ASP A 413 -17.56 -13.92 -2.28
N ARG A 414 -18.61 -14.17 -1.48
CA ARG A 414 -19.80 -13.32 -1.42
C ARG A 414 -19.47 -11.95 -0.86
N ILE A 415 -18.64 -11.86 0.19
CA ILE A 415 -18.18 -10.59 0.76
C ILE A 415 -17.43 -9.79 -0.30
N LEU A 416 -16.48 -10.40 -1.01
CA LEU A 416 -15.71 -9.73 -2.05
C LEU A 416 -16.60 -9.21 -3.20
N LYS A 417 -17.53 -10.05 -3.70
CA LYS A 417 -18.46 -9.68 -4.78
C LYS A 417 -19.49 -8.62 -4.35
N HIS A 418 -19.71 -8.45 -3.06
CA HIS A 418 -20.53 -7.36 -2.54
C HIS A 418 -19.84 -6.00 -2.66
N TYR A 419 -18.55 -5.92 -2.29
CA TYR A 419 -17.81 -4.66 -2.30
C TYR A 419 -17.16 -4.32 -3.64
N TYR A 420 -16.90 -5.32 -4.47
CA TYR A 420 -16.33 -5.15 -5.81
C TYR A 420 -17.33 -5.65 -6.86
N ALA A 421 -17.88 -4.72 -7.64
CA ALA A 421 -18.92 -5.05 -8.62
C ALA A 421 -18.36 -5.78 -9.84
N ASN A 422 -19.11 -6.75 -10.38
CA ASN A 422 -18.78 -7.45 -11.62
C ASN A 422 -17.40 -8.12 -11.61
N VAL A 423 -17.05 -8.78 -10.52
CA VAL A 423 -15.78 -9.47 -10.34
C VAL A 423 -15.95 -10.97 -10.11
N ASP A 424 -14.89 -11.71 -10.41
CA ASP A 424 -14.73 -13.13 -10.08
C ASP A 424 -13.50 -13.33 -9.19
N VAL A 425 -13.58 -14.30 -8.29
CA VAL A 425 -12.43 -14.78 -7.54
C VAL A 425 -11.85 -15.97 -8.30
N ARG A 426 -10.58 -15.88 -8.71
CA ARG A 426 -9.90 -16.91 -9.50
C ARG A 426 -8.59 -17.32 -8.85
N LYS A 427 -8.26 -18.59 -8.94
CA LYS A 427 -6.96 -19.12 -8.49
C LYS A 427 -5.95 -19.02 -9.64
N LEU A 428 -4.80 -18.39 -9.40
CA LEU A 428 -3.74 -18.19 -10.39
C LEU A 428 -2.60 -19.19 -10.27
N TYR A 429 -2.31 -19.69 -9.06
CA TYR A 429 -1.24 -20.67 -8.78
C TYR A 429 -1.61 -21.64 -7.66
#